data_442b589f7a303f03f3ddc6bcd5898e0e
#
_entry.id   442b589f7a303f03f3ddc6bcd5898e0e
#
_cell.length_a   1.000
_cell.length_b   1.000
_cell.length_c   1.000
_cell.angle_alpha   90.00
_cell.angle_beta   90.00
_cell.angle_gamma   90.00
#
_symmetry.space_group_name_H-M   'P 1'
#
loop_
_entity.id
_entity.type
_entity.pdbx_description
1 polymer ?
#
loop_
_entity_poly.entity_id
_entity_poly.type
_entity_poly.pdbx_seq_one_letter_code
_entity_poly.pdbx_strand_id
1 'polypeptide(L)'
;MNEKNLSQSEKNYTVEEYLKMERRSATKHEFVNGRVLSAAGSSRQHNLIGTNTTIAIGSRLRGHKCEIYVNDMLVKLSDRSFCYPDVVIVKDEPKFDDGESDVLINPT
;
A
#
# COMPACT_ATOMS: atom_id res chain seq x y z
N MET A 1 -7.66 -16.14 -19.89
CA MET A 1 -7.46 -15.54 -19.53
C MET A 1 -7.51 -15.13 -19.32
N ASN A 2 -7.37 -15.25 -19.27
CA ASN A 2 -7.24 -14.59 -18.82
C ASN A 2 -7.03 -13.91 -18.63
N GLU A 3 -6.90 -14.05 -18.54
CA GLU A 3 -6.67 -13.36 -18.21
C GLU A 3 -6.23 -12.91 -17.98
N LYS A 4 -6.22 -13.00 -18.22
CA LYS A 4 -5.58 -12.59 -17.87
C LYS A 4 -5.38 -11.81 -17.65
N ASN A 5 -5.31 -11.75 -17.41
CA ASN A 5 -4.96 -11.01 -16.96
C ASN A 5 -4.38 -10.28 -17.11
N LEU A 6 -4.31 -9.96 -17.67
CA LEU A 6 -3.53 -9.01 -17.63
C LEU A 6 -3.03 -8.10 -16.72
N SER A 7 -3.73 -7.95 -15.72
CA SER A 7 -3.35 -7.46 -14.43
C SER A 7 -2.13 -8.14 -13.87
N GLN A 8 -1.88 -9.32 -14.26
CA GLN A 8 -0.64 -10.04 -13.95
C GLN A 8 0.25 -10.04 -15.14
N SER A 9 1.49 -9.65 -14.96
CA SER A 9 2.49 -9.64 -16.00
C SER A 9 3.52 -10.72 -15.75
N GLU A 10 3.90 -11.45 -16.79
CA GLU A 10 5.01 -12.38 -16.69
C GLU A 10 6.35 -11.66 -16.76
N LYS A 11 6.34 -10.41 -17.19
CA LYS A 11 7.53 -9.59 -17.22
C LYS A 11 7.98 -9.26 -15.81
N ASN A 12 9.27 -9.34 -15.55
CA ASN A 12 9.86 -8.85 -14.33
C ASN A 12 10.18 -7.38 -14.47
N TYR A 13 9.78 -6.60 -13.48
CA TYR A 13 10.04 -5.16 -13.45
C TYR A 13 11.07 -4.86 -12.38
N THR A 14 11.82 -3.80 -12.57
CA THR A 14 12.64 -3.25 -11.51
C THR A 14 11.76 -2.40 -10.61
N VAL A 15 12.26 -2.11 -9.39
CA VAL A 15 11.56 -1.22 -8.47
C VAL A 15 11.33 0.14 -9.12
N GLU A 16 12.35 0.67 -9.80
CA GLU A 16 12.25 1.97 -10.46
C GLU A 16 11.17 1.97 -11.54
N GLU A 17 11.11 0.91 -12.33
CA GLU A 17 10.08 0.78 -13.36
C GLU A 17 8.69 0.74 -12.74
N TYR A 18 8.53 -0.06 -11.68
CA TYR A 18 7.24 -0.17 -10.99
C TYR A 18 6.80 1.17 -10.41
N LEU A 19 7.66 1.85 -9.66
CA LEU A 19 7.30 3.11 -9.03
C LEU A 19 6.97 4.19 -10.06
N LYS A 20 7.71 4.21 -11.17
CA LYS A 20 7.43 5.15 -12.25
C LYS A 20 6.06 4.90 -12.87
N MET A 21 5.73 3.64 -13.09
CA MET A 21 4.41 3.26 -13.61
C MET A 21 3.31 3.60 -12.62
N GLU A 22 3.53 3.24 -11.35
CA GLU A 22 2.51 3.39 -10.32
C GLU A 22 2.16 4.85 -10.08
N ARG A 23 3.15 5.73 -10.08
CA ARG A 23 2.92 7.17 -9.89
C ARG A 23 2.12 7.81 -11.02
N ARG A 24 2.04 7.18 -12.17
CA ARG A 24 1.27 7.65 -13.33
C ARG A 24 -0.06 6.96 -13.48
N SER A 25 -0.26 5.87 -12.76
CA SER A 25 -1.44 5.02 -12.96
C SER A 25 -2.66 5.61 -12.27
N ALA A 26 -3.82 5.50 -12.93
CA ALA A 26 -5.09 5.86 -12.34
C ALA A 26 -5.61 4.77 -11.41
N THR A 27 -5.05 3.57 -11.49
CA THR A 27 -5.44 2.43 -10.66
C THR A 27 -4.23 1.96 -9.87
N LYS A 28 -4.48 1.30 -8.74
CA LYS A 28 -3.42 0.85 -7.85
C LYS A 28 -2.91 -0.54 -8.24
N HIS A 29 -1.60 -0.72 -8.13
CA HIS A 29 -0.95 -1.99 -8.37
C HIS A 29 0.03 -2.27 -7.23
N GLU A 30 0.13 -3.55 -6.87
CA GLU A 30 1.12 -4.00 -5.90
C GLU A 30 2.29 -4.62 -6.64
N PHE A 31 3.42 -4.71 -5.96
CA PHE A 31 4.64 -5.23 -6.53
C PHE A 31 5.15 -6.36 -5.66
N VAL A 32 5.24 -7.56 -6.23
CA VAL A 32 5.65 -8.75 -5.49
C VAL A 32 6.78 -9.42 -6.24
N ASN A 33 7.97 -9.25 -5.71
CA ASN A 33 9.19 -9.90 -6.24
C ASN A 33 9.33 -9.74 -7.75
N GLY A 34 9.20 -8.52 -8.23
CA GLY A 34 9.36 -8.18 -9.64
C GLY A 34 8.10 -8.24 -10.48
N ARG A 35 7.00 -8.72 -9.92
CA ARG A 35 5.73 -8.83 -10.65
C ARG A 35 4.74 -7.76 -10.22
N VAL A 36 4.07 -7.17 -11.19
CA VAL A 36 3.06 -6.14 -10.97
C VAL A 36 1.69 -6.80 -10.96
N LEU A 37 0.95 -6.59 -9.87
CA LEU A 37 -0.38 -7.15 -9.68
C LEU A 37 -1.38 -6.04 -9.45
N SER A 38 -2.59 -6.17 -10.02
CA SER A 38 -3.66 -5.22 -9.73
C SER A 38 -4.07 -5.34 -8.27
N ALA A 39 -4.20 -4.21 -7.60
CA ALA A 39 -4.76 -4.21 -6.25
C ALA A 39 -6.25 -4.47 -6.34
N ALA A 40 -6.75 -5.40 -5.52
CA ALA A 40 -8.15 -5.78 -5.54
C ALA A 40 -9.04 -4.64 -5.05
N GLY A 41 -10.23 -4.55 -5.66
CA GLY A 41 -11.26 -3.66 -5.13
C GLY A 41 -11.82 -4.18 -3.83
N SER A 42 -12.63 -3.36 -3.15
CA SER A 42 -13.19 -3.69 -1.85
C SER A 42 -14.69 -3.90 -1.92
N SER A 43 -15.19 -4.88 -1.17
CA SER A 43 -16.61 -5.05 -0.97
C SER A 43 -17.13 -4.08 0.10
N ARG A 44 -18.46 -3.99 0.22
CA ARG A 44 -19.08 -3.20 1.28
C ARG A 44 -18.62 -3.69 2.66
N GLN A 45 -18.58 -5.00 2.85
CA GLN A 45 -18.18 -5.60 4.12
C GLN A 45 -16.73 -5.30 4.44
N HIS A 46 -15.85 -5.41 3.46
CA HIS A 46 -14.44 -5.10 3.63
C HIS A 46 -14.26 -3.65 4.05
N ASN A 47 -14.98 -2.73 3.41
CA ASN A 47 -14.93 -1.31 3.76
C ASN A 47 -15.41 -1.04 5.17
N LEU A 48 -16.49 -1.71 5.60
CA LEU A 48 -17.00 -1.54 6.96
C LEU A 48 -16.02 -2.06 8.00
N ILE A 49 -15.42 -3.21 7.75
CA ILE A 49 -14.42 -3.78 8.65
C ILE A 49 -13.22 -2.85 8.76
N GLY A 50 -12.73 -2.35 7.64
CA GLY A 50 -11.60 -1.42 7.62
C GLY A 50 -11.91 -0.13 8.37
N THR A 51 -13.08 0.44 8.15
CA THR A 51 -13.51 1.67 8.82
C THR A 51 -13.62 1.45 10.32
N ASN A 52 -14.28 0.37 10.74
CA ASN A 52 -14.47 0.07 12.15
C ASN A 52 -13.14 -0.21 12.85
N THR A 53 -12.23 -0.90 12.16
CA THR A 53 -10.88 -1.15 12.67
C THR A 53 -10.14 0.16 12.87
N THR A 54 -10.20 1.06 11.89
CA THR A 54 -9.53 2.35 11.96
C THR A 54 -10.07 3.18 13.12
N ILE A 55 -11.39 3.21 13.32
CA ILE A 55 -12.01 3.93 14.42
C ILE A 55 -11.56 3.36 15.76
N ALA A 56 -11.61 2.04 15.92
CA ALA A 56 -11.25 1.39 17.16
C ALA A 56 -9.79 1.64 17.53
N ILE A 57 -8.88 1.46 16.56
CA ILE A 57 -7.45 1.68 16.79
C ILE A 57 -7.17 3.15 17.01
N GLY A 58 -7.71 4.03 16.17
CA GLY A 58 -7.50 5.47 16.27
C GLY A 58 -7.96 6.03 17.59
N SER A 59 -9.09 5.54 18.10
CA SER A 59 -9.61 5.98 19.40
C SER A 59 -8.65 5.63 20.55
N ARG A 60 -8.02 4.46 20.45
CA ARG A 60 -7.07 4.00 21.48
C ARG A 60 -5.72 4.70 21.39
N LEU A 61 -5.35 5.13 20.20
CA LEU A 61 -4.06 5.78 19.98
C LEU A 61 -4.11 7.29 20.14
N ARG A 62 -5.27 7.84 20.45
CA ARG A 62 -5.43 9.29 20.63
C ARG A 62 -4.48 9.78 21.70
N GLY A 63 -3.74 10.85 21.41
CA GLY A 63 -2.75 11.41 22.32
C GLY A 63 -1.37 10.78 22.22
N HIS A 64 -1.23 9.69 21.47
CA HIS A 64 0.06 9.09 21.20
C HIS A 64 0.64 9.65 19.90
N LYS A 65 1.96 9.72 19.82
CA LYS A 65 2.61 10.19 18.61
C LYS A 65 2.64 9.05 17.59
N CYS A 66 1.65 9.03 16.72
CA CYS A 66 1.55 8.03 15.66
C CYS A 66 0.65 8.56 14.56
N GLU A 67 0.74 7.96 13.38
CA GLU A 67 -0.12 8.25 12.26
C GLU A 67 -0.78 6.97 11.77
N ILE A 68 -1.99 7.10 11.25
CA ILE A 68 -2.74 5.99 10.69
C ILE A 68 -3.08 6.36 9.26
N TYR A 69 -2.76 5.47 8.34
CA TYR A 69 -3.11 5.63 6.93
C TYR A 69 -4.02 4.50 6.50
N VAL A 70 -4.93 4.78 5.58
CA VAL A 70 -5.85 3.78 5.05
C VAL A 70 -5.76 3.72 3.54
N ASN A 71 -5.78 2.53 2.98
CA ASN A 71 -5.96 2.18 1.57
C ASN A 71 -4.94 2.73 0.57
N ASP A 72 -4.59 4.00 0.66
CA ASP A 72 -3.86 4.68 -0.42
C ASP A 72 -2.38 4.89 -0.14
N MET A 73 -1.89 4.39 0.99
CA MET A 73 -0.48 4.52 1.33
C MET A 73 0.29 3.30 0.82
N LEU A 74 1.18 3.52 -0.13
CA LEU A 74 2.06 2.47 -0.62
C LEU A 74 3.15 2.20 0.41
N VAL A 75 3.33 0.95 0.78
CA VAL A 75 4.29 0.52 1.79
C VAL A 75 5.33 -0.40 1.16
N LYS A 76 6.60 -0.11 1.42
CA LYS A 76 7.69 -0.97 1.01
C LYS A 76 7.86 -2.09 2.05
N LEU A 77 7.63 -3.32 1.65
CA LEU A 77 7.73 -4.48 2.53
C LEU A 77 9.13 -5.09 2.51
N SER A 78 9.80 -5.01 1.38
CA SER A 78 11.15 -5.54 1.18
C SER A 78 11.75 -4.81 -0.02
N ASP A 79 12.99 -5.17 -0.38
CA ASP A 79 13.65 -4.52 -1.51
C ASP A 79 12.88 -4.64 -2.82
N ARG A 80 12.03 -5.67 -2.95
CA ARG A 80 11.31 -5.93 -4.19
C ARG A 80 9.82 -6.20 -3.98
N SER A 81 9.25 -5.69 -2.87
CA SER A 81 7.83 -5.90 -2.61
C SER A 81 7.20 -4.65 -2.01
N PHE A 82 6.10 -4.22 -2.62
CA PHE A 82 5.34 -3.03 -2.23
C PHE A 82 3.85 -3.36 -2.24
N CYS A 83 3.12 -2.87 -1.27
CA CYS A 83 1.67 -3.11 -1.22
C CYS A 83 0.92 -1.89 -0.68
N TYR A 84 -0.40 -1.94 -0.79
CA TYR A 84 -1.31 -0.95 -0.21
C TYR A 84 -2.10 -1.63 0.91
N PRO A 85 -1.62 -1.62 2.15
CA PRO A 85 -2.39 -2.22 3.25
C PRO A 85 -3.69 -1.47 3.49
N ASP A 86 -4.70 -2.18 3.99
CA ASP A 86 -5.97 -1.56 4.32
C ASP A 86 -5.83 -0.52 5.42
N VAL A 87 -5.01 -0.82 6.44
CA VAL A 87 -4.73 0.08 7.57
C VAL A 87 -3.26 -0.05 7.91
N VAL A 88 -2.59 1.08 8.03
CA VAL A 88 -1.17 1.13 8.41
C VAL A 88 -1.00 2.07 9.59
N ILE A 89 -0.25 1.64 10.58
CA ILE A 89 0.08 2.46 11.75
C ILE A 89 1.57 2.71 11.75
N VAL A 90 1.96 3.96 11.97
CA VAL A 90 3.36 4.33 12.12
C VAL A 90 3.53 5.01 13.46
N LYS A 91 4.38 4.45 14.31
CA LYS A 91 4.73 5.03 15.59
C LYS A 91 5.84 6.06 15.39
N ASP A 92 5.70 7.19 16.04
CA ASP A 92 6.67 8.29 15.99
C ASP A 92 6.74 8.89 14.57
N GLU A 93 7.95 9.15 14.05
CA GLU A 93 8.09 9.83 12.77
C GLU A 93 7.98 8.87 11.58
N PRO A 94 7.07 9.11 10.66
CA PRO A 94 7.02 8.31 9.43
C PRO A 94 8.23 8.61 8.56
N LYS A 95 8.75 7.58 7.89
CA LYS A 95 9.87 7.70 6.96
C LYS A 95 9.42 7.25 5.59
N PHE A 96 9.86 8.00 4.58
CA PHE A 96 9.47 7.77 3.20
C PHE A 96 10.68 7.54 2.34
N ASP A 97 10.49 6.70 1.31
CA ASP A 97 11.55 6.37 0.37
C ASP A 97 11.92 7.61 -0.44
N ASP A 98 13.22 7.84 -0.62
CA ASP A 98 13.76 8.96 -1.41
C ASP A 98 13.27 10.34 -0.95
N GLY A 99 12.82 10.45 0.30
CA GLY A 99 12.33 11.71 0.84
C GLY A 99 11.01 12.18 0.29
N GLU A 100 10.37 11.39 -0.55
CA GLU A 100 9.02 11.67 -1.04
C GLU A 100 7.99 11.06 -0.11
N SER A 101 6.79 11.64 -0.09
CA SER A 101 5.76 11.21 0.86
C SER A 101 4.80 10.18 0.29
N ASP A 102 5.23 9.41 -0.70
CA ASP A 102 4.34 8.44 -1.35
C ASP A 102 4.66 6.97 -1.07
N VAL A 103 5.83 6.68 -0.51
CA VAL A 103 6.20 5.29 -0.19
C VAL A 103 6.71 5.21 1.24
N LEU A 104 5.91 4.63 2.12
CA LEU A 104 6.26 4.48 3.53
C LEU A 104 7.20 3.30 3.71
N ILE A 105 8.27 3.48 4.49
CA ILE A 105 9.27 2.43 4.70
C ILE A 105 9.36 1.92 6.13
N ASN A 106 8.64 2.55 7.07
CA ASN A 106 8.71 2.12 8.49
C ASN A 106 7.35 1.91 9.13
N PRO A 107 6.49 1.06 8.56
CA PRO A 107 5.21 0.74 9.22
C PRO A 107 5.47 0.04 10.55
N THR A 108 4.63 0.30 11.53
CA THR A 108 4.68 -0.38 12.81
C THR A 108 3.86 -1.65 12.78
#